data_ada2c22e9fec56eca8acb3bb32a4c50d
#
_entry.id   ada2c22e9fec56eca8acb3bb32a4c50d
#
_cell.length_a   1.000
_cell.length_b   1.000
_cell.length_c   1.000
_cell.angle_alpha   90.00
_cell.angle_beta   90.00
_cell.angle_gamma   90.00
#
_symmetry.space_group_name_H-M   'P 1'
#
loop_
_entity.id
_entity.type
_entity.pdbx_description
1 polymer ?
#
loop_
_entity_poly.entity_id
_entity_poly.type
_entity_poly.pdbx_seq_one_letter_code
_entity_poly.pdbx_strand_id
1 'polypeptide(L)'
;PRQTRFQVGLVFQYPEYQLFEETIYKDIAFGPKNMGLDEREVDRRVREAAQFVGLREDMLEKSPFELSGGQKRRVAIAGVIAMEPSVLILDEPTAGLDPVGVASILGNIHDYHTAKNATIIIVSHSMEEVARTVDRLVVINDGRIPFSGAPREVFAHGDELEAMGLGVPAMTRVFHRLRAMGVDIDPSVYTTEQARDAVLAKLARAGQQKQSASGERGAV
;
A
#
# COMPACT_ATOMS: atom_id res chain seq x y z
N PRO A 1 -12.67 -6.22 25.09
CA PRO A 1 -11.37 -5.56 25.09
C PRO A 1 -10.19 -6.49 24.79
N ARG A 2 -10.02 -7.66 25.49
CA ARG A 2 -8.91 -8.58 25.21
C ARG A 2 -9.07 -9.28 23.85
N GLN A 3 -10.26 -9.78 23.57
CA GLN A 3 -10.59 -10.43 22.30
C GLN A 3 -10.43 -9.48 21.10
N THR A 4 -10.84 -8.21 21.24
CA THR A 4 -10.67 -7.21 20.18
C THR A 4 -9.20 -6.97 19.81
N ARG A 5 -8.29 -7.00 20.80
CA ARG A 5 -6.84 -6.85 20.58
C ARG A 5 -6.21 -8.00 19.79
N PHE A 6 -6.83 -9.17 19.80
CA PHE A 6 -6.38 -10.29 18.97
C PHE A 6 -6.97 -10.29 17.57
N GLN A 7 -8.11 -9.59 17.37
CA GLN A 7 -8.74 -9.46 16.06
C GLN A 7 -8.20 -8.29 15.25
N VAL A 8 -7.65 -7.27 15.92
CA VAL A 8 -7.11 -6.07 15.29
C VAL A 8 -5.63 -5.96 15.58
N GLY A 9 -4.81 -6.23 14.58
CA GLY A 9 -3.36 -6.00 14.62
C GLY A 9 -3.06 -4.54 14.29
N LEU A 10 -2.14 -3.94 15.03
CA LEU A 10 -1.68 -2.57 14.78
C LEU A 10 -0.16 -2.57 14.70
N VAL A 11 0.35 -2.12 13.56
CA VAL A 11 1.77 -1.86 13.32
C VAL A 11 1.96 -0.34 13.32
N PHE A 12 2.67 0.17 14.32
CA PHE A 12 2.96 1.61 14.45
C PHE A 12 4.04 2.07 13.47
N GLN A 13 4.15 3.37 13.29
CA GLN A 13 5.25 3.99 12.59
C GLN A 13 6.59 3.61 13.25
N TYR A 14 7.59 3.22 12.46
CA TYR A 14 8.89 2.72 12.93
C TYR A 14 8.79 1.52 13.89
N PRO A 15 8.11 0.43 13.48
CA PRO A 15 7.81 -0.70 14.36
C PRO A 15 9.07 -1.46 14.80
N GLU A 16 10.20 -1.26 14.10
CA GLU A 16 11.51 -1.80 14.43
C GLU A 16 12.05 -1.38 15.80
N TYR A 17 11.54 -0.30 16.37
CA TYR A 17 11.91 0.12 17.74
C TYR A 17 11.16 -0.66 18.84
N GLN A 18 10.20 -1.49 18.45
CA GLN A 18 9.41 -2.30 19.38
C GLN A 18 9.99 -3.70 19.60
N LEU A 19 11.08 -4.06 18.90
CA LEU A 19 11.76 -5.35 19.07
C LEU A 19 12.53 -5.37 20.40
N PHE A 20 12.37 -6.42 21.19
CA PHE A 20 12.92 -6.51 22.54
C PHE A 20 13.44 -7.89 22.93
N GLU A 21 13.11 -8.93 22.19
CA GLU A 21 13.48 -10.30 22.50
C GLU A 21 14.92 -10.64 22.03
N GLU A 22 15.46 -11.71 22.57
CA GLU A 22 16.83 -12.17 22.26
C GLU A 22 16.95 -12.71 20.83
N THR A 23 15.87 -13.35 20.32
CA THR A 23 15.85 -13.92 18.96
C THR A 23 14.62 -13.45 18.19
N ILE A 24 14.74 -13.44 16.87
CA ILE A 24 13.65 -13.13 15.95
C ILE A 24 12.45 -14.07 16.19
N TYR A 25 12.72 -15.35 16.40
CA TYR A 25 11.68 -16.31 16.71
C TYR A 25 10.88 -15.91 17.95
N LYS A 26 11.58 -15.53 19.03
CA LYS A 26 10.93 -15.16 20.30
C LYS A 26 10.09 -13.88 20.14
N ASP A 27 10.60 -12.88 19.40
CA ASP A 27 9.86 -11.64 19.12
C ASP A 27 8.56 -11.92 18.36
N ILE A 28 8.62 -12.71 17.30
CA ILE A 28 7.42 -13.09 16.52
C ILE A 28 6.48 -13.96 17.35
N ALA A 29 7.00 -14.86 18.18
CA ALA A 29 6.21 -15.75 19.03
C ALA A 29 5.50 -15.04 20.18
N PHE A 30 5.90 -13.84 20.54
CA PHE A 30 5.37 -13.13 21.71
C PHE A 30 3.85 -12.96 21.68
N GLY A 31 3.32 -12.49 20.54
CA GLY A 31 1.88 -12.34 20.33
C GLY A 31 1.10 -13.66 20.48
N PRO A 32 1.41 -14.69 19.69
CA PRO A 32 0.80 -16.02 19.76
C PRO A 32 0.85 -16.67 21.16
N LYS A 33 1.99 -16.55 21.87
CA LYS A 33 2.11 -17.04 23.25
C LYS A 33 1.15 -16.32 24.21
N ASN A 34 1.02 -15.00 24.08
CA ASN A 34 0.09 -14.20 24.88
C ASN A 34 -1.39 -14.50 24.58
N MET A 35 -1.68 -15.06 23.40
CA MET A 35 -3.01 -15.60 23.08
C MET A 35 -3.31 -16.90 23.83
N GLY A 36 -2.30 -17.57 24.38
CA GLY A 36 -2.42 -18.85 25.08
C GLY A 36 -2.43 -20.04 24.13
N LEU A 37 -1.85 -19.92 22.96
CA LEU A 37 -1.72 -21.00 21.98
C LEU A 37 -0.67 -22.02 22.47
N ASP A 38 -0.82 -23.28 22.08
CA ASP A 38 0.17 -24.31 22.33
C ASP A 38 1.43 -24.10 21.49
N GLU A 39 2.53 -24.76 21.89
CA GLU A 39 3.84 -24.58 21.27
C GLU A 39 3.85 -24.93 19.76
N ARG A 40 3.08 -25.93 19.37
CA ARG A 40 3.00 -26.37 17.96
C ARG A 40 2.33 -25.31 17.09
N GLU A 41 1.24 -24.74 17.60
CA GLU A 41 0.51 -23.68 16.89
C GLU A 41 1.33 -22.36 16.87
N VAL A 42 2.04 -22.04 17.96
CA VAL A 42 2.98 -20.92 18.00
C VAL A 42 4.06 -21.08 16.94
N ASP A 43 4.72 -22.25 16.87
CA ASP A 43 5.78 -22.51 15.87
C ASP A 43 5.25 -22.38 14.43
N ARG A 44 4.09 -22.98 14.14
CA ARG A 44 3.45 -22.85 12.83
C ARG A 44 3.24 -21.38 12.45
N ARG A 45 2.65 -20.58 13.34
CA ARG A 45 2.36 -19.16 13.08
C ARG A 45 3.60 -18.31 12.93
N VAL A 46 4.64 -18.56 13.71
CA VAL A 46 5.93 -17.87 13.60
C VAL A 46 6.54 -18.11 12.21
N ARG A 47 6.62 -19.37 11.76
CA ARG A 47 7.21 -19.70 10.45
C ARG A 47 6.40 -19.16 9.29
N GLU A 48 5.08 -19.25 9.36
CA GLU A 48 4.19 -18.71 8.35
C GLU A 48 4.30 -17.18 8.28
N ALA A 49 4.29 -16.48 9.42
CA ALA A 49 4.47 -15.03 9.47
C ALA A 49 5.84 -14.59 8.93
N ALA A 50 6.91 -15.31 9.28
CA ALA A 50 8.25 -15.06 8.76
C ALA A 50 8.30 -15.22 7.24
N GLN A 51 7.64 -16.23 6.69
CA GLN A 51 7.53 -16.45 5.25
C GLN A 51 6.80 -15.29 4.54
N PHE A 52 5.66 -14.82 5.07
CA PHE A 52 4.92 -13.69 4.50
C PHE A 52 5.76 -12.41 4.38
N VAL A 53 6.63 -12.16 5.35
CA VAL A 53 7.49 -10.96 5.31
C VAL A 53 8.84 -11.21 4.62
N GLY A 54 9.06 -12.39 4.05
CA GLY A 54 10.28 -12.75 3.33
C GLY A 54 11.51 -12.88 4.23
N LEU A 55 11.34 -13.32 5.48
CA LEU A 55 12.42 -13.72 6.38
C LEU A 55 12.81 -15.17 6.11
N ARG A 56 14.12 -15.44 6.02
CA ARG A 56 14.62 -16.80 5.86
C ARG A 56 14.61 -17.52 7.21
N GLU A 57 14.38 -18.83 7.19
CA GLU A 57 14.30 -19.66 8.39
C GLU A 57 15.60 -19.65 9.23
N ASP A 58 16.76 -19.61 8.56
CA ASP A 58 18.07 -19.55 9.22
C ASP A 58 18.29 -18.22 10.01
N MET A 59 17.42 -17.24 9.85
CA MET A 59 17.48 -15.98 10.59
C MET A 59 16.73 -16.04 11.91
N LEU A 60 15.78 -16.96 12.09
CA LEU A 60 14.88 -16.97 13.24
C LEU A 60 15.60 -17.07 14.60
N GLU A 61 16.74 -17.76 14.65
CA GLU A 61 17.57 -17.90 15.85
C GLU A 61 18.56 -16.75 16.06
N LYS A 62 18.64 -15.80 15.12
CA LYS A 62 19.53 -14.64 15.25
C LYS A 62 18.90 -13.56 16.11
N SER A 63 19.76 -12.69 16.63
CA SER A 63 19.32 -11.50 17.35
C SER A 63 18.69 -10.47 16.40
N PRO A 64 17.49 -9.94 16.71
CA PRO A 64 16.91 -8.89 15.89
C PRO A 64 17.75 -7.60 15.87
N PHE A 65 18.62 -7.41 16.86
CA PHE A 65 19.46 -6.21 16.96
C PHE A 65 20.61 -6.17 15.94
N GLU A 66 20.97 -7.32 15.37
CA GLU A 66 22.01 -7.43 14.32
C GLU A 66 21.47 -7.17 12.90
N LEU A 67 20.16 -6.96 12.75
CA LEU A 67 19.49 -6.79 11.47
C LEU A 67 19.59 -5.34 10.96
N SER A 68 19.47 -5.19 9.62
CA SER A 68 19.23 -3.88 9.00
C SER A 68 17.84 -3.33 9.39
N GLY A 69 17.63 -2.02 9.30
CA GLY A 69 16.34 -1.39 9.62
C GLY A 69 15.15 -2.01 8.89
N GLY A 70 15.31 -2.27 7.58
CA GLY A 70 14.27 -2.94 6.79
C GLY A 70 13.98 -4.38 7.23
N GLN A 71 15.02 -5.13 7.66
CA GLN A 71 14.83 -6.47 8.21
C GLN A 71 14.15 -6.43 9.58
N LYS A 72 14.54 -5.50 10.46
CA LYS A 72 13.87 -5.28 11.76
C LYS A 72 12.39 -4.97 11.57
N ARG A 73 12.05 -4.10 10.61
CA ARG A 73 10.66 -3.78 10.26
C ARG A 73 9.86 -5.00 9.85
N ARG A 74 10.45 -5.88 9.03
CA ARG A 74 9.81 -7.16 8.65
C ARG A 74 9.55 -8.04 9.87
N VAL A 75 10.49 -8.14 10.81
CA VAL A 75 10.30 -8.89 12.06
C VAL A 75 9.14 -8.32 12.87
N ALA A 76 9.08 -7.01 13.03
CA ALA A 76 8.00 -6.35 13.79
C ALA A 76 6.62 -6.56 13.14
N ILE A 77 6.53 -6.46 11.80
CA ILE A 77 5.30 -6.78 11.06
C ILE A 77 4.94 -8.26 11.25
N ALA A 78 5.91 -9.18 11.16
CA ALA A 78 5.69 -10.60 11.39
C ALA A 78 5.13 -10.89 12.78
N GLY A 79 5.61 -10.21 13.82
CA GLY A 79 5.10 -10.33 15.19
C GLY A 79 3.60 -9.99 15.32
N VAL A 80 3.12 -9.05 14.51
CA VAL A 80 1.70 -8.69 14.49
C VAL A 80 0.88 -9.68 13.66
N ILE A 81 1.34 -10.03 12.45
CA ILE A 81 0.58 -10.96 11.58
C ILE A 81 0.58 -12.40 12.09
N ALA A 82 1.55 -12.79 12.94
CA ALA A 82 1.56 -14.09 13.62
C ALA A 82 0.35 -14.31 14.55
N MET A 83 -0.30 -13.24 14.99
CA MET A 83 -1.56 -13.33 15.72
C MET A 83 -2.76 -13.65 14.82
N GLU A 84 -2.59 -13.63 13.51
CA GLU A 84 -3.64 -13.82 12.48
C GLU A 84 -4.85 -12.89 12.70
N PRO A 85 -4.63 -11.56 12.78
CA PRO A 85 -5.72 -10.63 12.98
C PRO A 85 -6.66 -10.59 11.77
N SER A 86 -7.95 -10.40 12.00
CA SER A 86 -8.95 -10.20 10.93
C SER A 86 -8.88 -8.80 10.33
N VAL A 87 -8.33 -7.83 11.07
CA VAL A 87 -8.05 -6.46 10.61
C VAL A 87 -6.61 -6.12 10.96
N LEU A 88 -5.83 -5.69 9.97
CA LEU A 88 -4.45 -5.24 10.15
C LEU A 88 -4.36 -3.75 9.81
N ILE A 89 -3.96 -2.95 10.77
CA ILE A 89 -3.73 -1.51 10.62
C ILE A 89 -2.22 -1.27 10.55
N LEU A 90 -1.77 -0.57 9.53
CA LEU A 90 -0.37 -0.27 9.29
C LEU A 90 -0.22 1.26 9.20
N ASP A 91 0.53 1.83 10.14
CA ASP A 91 0.80 3.26 10.18
C ASP A 91 2.16 3.54 9.56
N GLU A 92 2.17 4.20 8.38
CA GLU A 92 3.36 4.53 7.59
C GLU A 92 4.33 3.34 7.41
N PRO A 93 3.86 2.18 6.91
CA PRO A 93 4.66 0.95 6.90
C PRO A 93 5.91 1.04 6.02
N THR A 94 5.96 1.99 5.10
CA THR A 94 7.03 2.17 4.10
C THR A 94 7.95 3.35 4.40
N ALA A 95 7.66 4.12 5.46
CA ALA A 95 8.44 5.32 5.80
C ALA A 95 9.94 5.03 5.94
N GLY A 96 10.78 5.80 5.22
CA GLY A 96 12.24 5.67 5.27
C GLY A 96 12.83 4.46 4.55
N LEU A 97 12.05 3.71 3.79
CA LEU A 97 12.54 2.62 2.94
C LEU A 97 12.93 3.14 1.55
N ASP A 98 13.86 2.43 0.93
CA ASP A 98 14.15 2.59 -0.49
C ASP A 98 13.01 2.01 -1.38
N PRO A 99 12.97 2.33 -2.68
CA PRO A 99 11.89 1.85 -3.56
C PRO A 99 11.75 0.32 -3.61
N VAL A 100 12.83 -0.42 -3.44
CA VAL A 100 12.82 -1.90 -3.43
C VAL A 100 12.18 -2.39 -2.13
N GLY A 101 12.53 -1.77 -0.99
CA GLY A 101 11.94 -2.05 0.31
C GLY A 101 10.44 -1.76 0.33
N VAL A 102 10.02 -0.62 -0.22
CA VAL A 102 8.61 -0.23 -0.38
C VAL A 102 7.85 -1.30 -1.16
N ALA A 103 8.32 -1.64 -2.37
CA ALA A 103 7.66 -2.65 -3.21
C ALA A 103 7.56 -4.01 -2.51
N SER A 104 8.61 -4.41 -1.78
CA SER A 104 8.63 -5.66 -1.04
C SER A 104 7.62 -5.68 0.12
N ILE A 105 7.56 -4.62 0.94
CA ILE A 105 6.61 -4.56 2.08
C ILE A 105 5.17 -4.52 1.58
N LEU A 106 4.86 -3.69 0.59
CA LEU A 106 3.50 -3.62 0.03
C LEU A 106 3.07 -4.93 -0.65
N GLY A 107 4.00 -5.59 -1.36
CA GLY A 107 3.76 -6.92 -1.93
C GLY A 107 3.43 -7.95 -0.85
N ASN A 108 4.21 -8.03 0.22
CA ASN A 108 3.99 -8.94 1.33
C ASN A 108 2.64 -8.69 2.04
N ILE A 109 2.24 -7.41 2.18
CA ILE A 109 0.94 -7.03 2.76
C ILE A 109 -0.21 -7.49 1.84
N HIS A 110 -0.06 -7.32 0.54
CA HIS A 110 -1.03 -7.78 -0.45
C HIS A 110 -1.18 -9.31 -0.44
N ASP A 111 -0.06 -10.04 -0.39
CA ASP A 111 -0.06 -11.50 -0.31
C ASP A 111 -0.74 -11.99 0.97
N TYR A 112 -0.47 -11.33 2.11
CA TYR A 112 -1.15 -11.62 3.37
C TYR A 112 -2.66 -11.36 3.28
N HIS A 113 -3.08 -10.20 2.74
CA HIS A 113 -4.49 -9.88 2.50
C HIS A 113 -5.19 -10.99 1.70
N THR A 114 -4.58 -11.39 0.58
CA THR A 114 -5.15 -12.39 -0.32
C THR A 114 -5.23 -13.77 0.35
N ALA A 115 -4.16 -14.18 1.04
CA ALA A 115 -4.08 -15.52 1.65
C ALA A 115 -4.98 -15.68 2.88
N LYS A 116 -5.13 -14.62 3.70
CA LYS A 116 -5.88 -14.68 4.97
C LYS A 116 -7.25 -14.01 4.90
N ASN A 117 -7.60 -13.37 3.78
CA ASN A 117 -8.83 -12.57 3.62
C ASN A 117 -9.01 -11.53 4.75
N ALA A 118 -7.89 -10.98 5.24
CA ALA A 118 -7.87 -9.98 6.30
C ALA A 118 -8.14 -8.59 5.73
N THR A 119 -8.87 -7.75 6.46
CA THR A 119 -9.01 -6.34 6.09
C THR A 119 -7.73 -5.60 6.40
N ILE A 120 -7.16 -4.91 5.41
CA ILE A 120 -5.94 -4.10 5.58
C ILE A 120 -6.32 -2.61 5.58
N ILE A 121 -5.84 -1.88 6.57
CA ILE A 121 -5.95 -0.42 6.65
C ILE A 121 -4.52 0.15 6.65
N ILE A 122 -4.20 0.94 5.64
CA ILE A 122 -2.90 1.60 5.53
C ILE A 122 -3.11 3.09 5.76
N VAL A 123 -2.42 3.64 6.75
CA VAL A 123 -2.28 5.09 6.94
C VAL A 123 -0.99 5.50 6.26
N SER A 124 -1.07 6.41 5.30
CA SER A 124 0.09 6.90 4.56
C SER A 124 -0.14 8.31 4.02
N HIS A 125 0.94 9.06 3.89
CA HIS A 125 0.98 10.34 3.18
C HIS A 125 1.58 10.20 1.75
N SER A 126 1.99 9.00 1.36
CA SER A 126 2.49 8.72 0.02
C SER A 126 1.34 8.42 -0.95
N MET A 127 0.89 9.43 -1.67
CA MET A 127 -0.23 9.30 -2.60
C MET A 127 0.05 8.32 -3.74
N GLU A 128 1.30 8.19 -4.18
CA GLU A 128 1.70 7.23 -5.20
C GLU A 128 1.54 5.77 -4.74
N GLU A 129 1.91 5.48 -3.50
CA GLU A 129 1.76 4.14 -2.90
C GLU A 129 0.29 3.80 -2.70
N VAL A 130 -0.46 4.74 -2.10
CA VAL A 130 -1.90 4.61 -1.86
C VAL A 130 -2.63 4.37 -3.18
N ALA A 131 -2.33 5.15 -4.22
CA ALA A 131 -2.96 5.03 -5.53
C ALA A 131 -2.85 3.62 -6.16
N ARG A 132 -1.77 2.89 -5.85
CA ARG A 132 -1.49 1.57 -6.43
C ARG A 132 -1.92 0.40 -5.57
N THR A 133 -2.16 0.63 -4.28
CA THR A 133 -2.23 -0.46 -3.30
C THR A 133 -3.64 -0.68 -2.76
N VAL A 134 -4.50 0.34 -2.76
CA VAL A 134 -5.78 0.25 -2.06
C VAL A 134 -6.98 0.24 -3.00
N ASP A 135 -8.05 -0.44 -2.58
CA ASP A 135 -9.33 -0.48 -3.29
C ASP A 135 -10.24 0.68 -2.88
N ARG A 136 -10.00 1.24 -1.68
CA ARG A 136 -10.80 2.32 -1.11
C ARG A 136 -9.93 3.32 -0.37
N LEU A 137 -10.22 4.60 -0.56
CA LEU A 137 -9.64 5.72 0.15
C LEU A 137 -10.62 6.32 1.15
N VAL A 138 -10.09 6.75 2.28
CA VAL A 138 -10.77 7.62 3.24
C VAL A 138 -9.85 8.80 3.50
N VAL A 139 -10.27 9.97 3.10
CA VAL A 139 -9.53 11.23 3.32
C VAL A 139 -10.00 11.83 4.64
N ILE A 140 -9.05 12.14 5.52
CA ILE A 140 -9.33 12.80 6.81
C ILE A 140 -8.66 14.17 6.78
N ASN A 141 -9.46 15.23 7.00
CA ASN A 141 -8.99 16.59 7.11
C ASN A 141 -9.77 17.34 8.19
N ASP A 142 -9.09 18.02 9.12
CA ASP A 142 -9.69 18.77 10.23
C ASP A 142 -10.75 18.00 11.01
N GLY A 143 -10.49 16.70 11.29
CA GLY A 143 -11.39 15.82 12.03
C GLY A 143 -12.67 15.44 11.29
N ARG A 144 -12.73 15.65 9.98
CA ARG A 144 -13.85 15.28 9.09
C ARG A 144 -13.39 14.34 7.99
N ILE A 145 -14.34 13.71 7.35
CA ILE A 145 -14.11 12.84 6.18
C ILE A 145 -14.73 13.54 4.95
N PRO A 146 -13.99 14.43 4.25
CA PRO A 146 -14.51 15.11 3.07
C PRO A 146 -14.75 14.13 1.90
N PHE A 147 -13.88 13.13 1.74
CA PHE A 147 -13.99 12.16 0.65
C PHE A 147 -13.79 10.73 1.15
N SER A 148 -14.59 9.80 0.59
CA SER A 148 -14.42 8.37 0.78
C SER A 148 -14.99 7.63 -0.43
N GLY A 149 -14.15 6.82 -1.09
CA GLY A 149 -14.53 6.08 -2.30
C GLY A 149 -13.37 5.33 -2.91
N ALA A 150 -13.55 4.84 -4.12
CA ALA A 150 -12.45 4.26 -4.89
C ALA A 150 -11.39 5.33 -5.21
N PRO A 151 -10.11 4.96 -5.38
CA PRO A 151 -9.03 5.93 -5.69
C PRO A 151 -9.37 6.84 -6.86
N ARG A 152 -9.98 6.29 -7.92
CA ARG A 152 -10.41 7.05 -9.10
C ARG A 152 -11.41 8.16 -8.76
N GLU A 153 -12.35 7.89 -7.88
CA GLU A 153 -13.38 8.85 -7.46
C GLU A 153 -12.76 9.96 -6.61
N VAL A 154 -11.93 9.58 -5.65
CA VAL A 154 -11.28 10.53 -4.73
C VAL A 154 -10.27 11.42 -5.45
N PHE A 155 -9.41 10.86 -6.30
CA PHE A 155 -8.42 11.65 -7.03
C PHE A 155 -9.01 12.52 -8.16
N ALA A 156 -10.24 12.28 -8.58
CA ALA A 156 -10.96 13.22 -9.45
C ALA A 156 -11.17 14.60 -8.81
N HIS A 157 -11.11 14.69 -7.46
CA HIS A 157 -11.15 15.92 -6.67
C HIS A 157 -9.74 16.49 -6.38
N GLY A 158 -8.80 16.34 -7.31
CA GLY A 158 -7.39 16.69 -7.11
C GLY A 158 -7.18 18.13 -6.63
N ASP A 159 -7.86 19.10 -7.24
CA ASP A 159 -7.76 20.51 -6.86
C ASP A 159 -8.24 20.79 -5.42
N GLU A 160 -9.30 20.09 -5.00
CA GLU A 160 -9.83 20.20 -3.64
C GLU A 160 -8.90 19.53 -2.61
N LEU A 161 -8.29 18.40 -2.97
CA LEU A 161 -7.29 17.73 -2.13
C LEU A 161 -6.05 18.62 -1.94
N GLU A 162 -5.54 19.25 -3.02
CA GLU A 162 -4.42 20.19 -2.94
C GLU A 162 -4.77 21.44 -2.11
N ALA A 163 -6.00 21.95 -2.21
CA ALA A 163 -6.46 23.06 -1.39
C ALA A 163 -6.53 22.72 0.11
N MET A 164 -6.71 21.44 0.47
CA MET A 164 -6.62 20.94 1.85
C MET A 164 -5.17 20.69 2.31
N GLY A 165 -4.16 20.95 1.46
CA GLY A 165 -2.76 20.67 1.74
C GLY A 165 -2.38 19.18 1.59
N LEU A 166 -3.25 18.38 1.00
CA LEU A 166 -2.98 16.97 0.71
C LEU A 166 -2.33 16.83 -0.68
N GLY A 167 -1.42 15.88 -0.82
CA GLY A 167 -0.86 15.55 -2.10
C GLY A 167 -1.85 14.81 -2.99
N VAL A 168 -1.56 14.82 -4.30
CA VAL A 168 -2.20 13.93 -5.28
C VAL A 168 -1.12 13.21 -6.08
N PRO A 169 -1.41 12.04 -6.67
CA PRO A 169 -0.46 11.36 -7.54
C PRO A 169 0.02 12.28 -8.67
N ALA A 170 1.29 12.15 -9.07
CA ALA A 170 1.89 12.99 -10.10
C ALA A 170 1.10 12.96 -11.41
N MET A 171 0.59 11.77 -11.80
CA MET A 171 -0.21 11.64 -13.01
C MET A 171 -1.55 12.35 -12.91
N THR A 172 -2.22 12.33 -11.76
CA THR A 172 -3.44 13.11 -11.50
C THR A 172 -3.18 14.60 -11.79
N ARG A 173 -2.11 15.15 -11.21
CA ARG A 173 -1.73 16.55 -11.40
C ARG A 173 -1.46 16.89 -12.87
N VAL A 174 -0.74 16.04 -13.59
CA VAL A 174 -0.46 16.22 -15.03
C VAL A 174 -1.76 16.22 -15.83
N PHE A 175 -2.66 15.29 -15.59
CA PHE A 175 -3.90 15.15 -16.36
C PHE A 175 -4.90 16.27 -16.06
N HIS A 176 -5.02 16.74 -14.83
CA HIS A 176 -5.79 17.93 -14.47
C HIS A 176 -5.25 19.16 -15.24
N ARG A 177 -3.92 19.32 -15.27
CA ARG A 177 -3.29 20.43 -15.99
C ARG A 177 -3.51 20.37 -17.51
N LEU A 178 -3.40 19.19 -18.12
CA LEU A 178 -3.70 18.99 -19.53
C LEU A 178 -5.17 19.34 -19.84
N ARG A 179 -6.10 18.93 -18.98
CA ARG A 179 -7.52 19.28 -19.14
C ARG A 179 -7.75 20.79 -19.02
N ALA A 180 -7.13 21.46 -18.08
CA ALA A 180 -7.20 22.91 -17.92
C ALA A 180 -6.64 23.66 -19.16
N MET A 181 -5.69 23.06 -19.89
CA MET A 181 -5.16 23.57 -21.17
C MET A 181 -6.07 23.25 -22.37
N GLY A 182 -7.25 22.67 -22.17
CA GLY A 182 -8.21 22.34 -23.23
C GLY A 182 -7.96 21.00 -23.91
N VAL A 183 -7.07 20.16 -23.36
CA VAL A 183 -6.87 18.80 -23.89
C VAL A 183 -8.03 17.92 -23.39
N ASP A 184 -8.79 17.37 -24.34
CA ASP A 184 -9.86 16.40 -24.03
C ASP A 184 -9.23 15.08 -23.57
N ILE A 185 -9.08 14.90 -22.24
CA ILE A 185 -8.45 13.76 -21.57
C ILE A 185 -9.16 13.48 -20.24
N ASP A 186 -9.18 12.21 -19.80
CA ASP A 186 -9.81 11.82 -18.55
C ASP A 186 -8.98 12.30 -17.34
N PRO A 187 -9.49 13.21 -16.49
CA PRO A 187 -8.75 13.73 -15.34
C PRO A 187 -8.63 12.73 -14.19
N SER A 188 -9.38 11.62 -14.24
CA SER A 188 -9.40 10.60 -13.17
C SER A 188 -8.23 9.60 -13.26
N VAL A 189 -7.25 9.89 -14.13
CA VAL A 189 -6.00 9.11 -14.22
C VAL A 189 -5.11 9.42 -13.03
N TYR A 190 -4.62 8.36 -12.37
CA TYR A 190 -3.81 8.50 -11.16
C TYR A 190 -2.57 7.59 -11.14
N THR A 191 -2.43 6.63 -12.09
CA THR A 191 -1.22 5.81 -12.22
C THR A 191 -0.49 6.07 -13.53
N THR A 192 0.80 5.74 -13.58
CA THR A 192 1.63 5.85 -14.79
C THR A 192 1.13 4.95 -15.91
N GLU A 193 0.64 3.76 -15.58
CA GLU A 193 0.08 2.79 -16.51
C GLU A 193 -1.19 3.34 -17.18
N GLN A 194 -2.11 3.88 -16.37
CA GLN A 194 -3.32 4.54 -16.87
C GLN A 194 -2.98 5.74 -17.73
N ALA A 195 -1.98 6.54 -17.33
CA ALA A 195 -1.52 7.71 -18.08
C ALA A 195 -0.98 7.32 -19.47
N ARG A 196 -0.12 6.30 -19.53
CA ARG A 196 0.39 5.75 -20.79
C ARG A 196 -0.75 5.34 -21.72
N ASP A 197 -1.69 4.53 -21.20
CA ASP A 197 -2.77 3.97 -21.98
C ASP A 197 -3.72 5.08 -22.49
N ALA A 198 -4.04 6.07 -21.66
CA ALA A 198 -4.84 7.23 -22.05
C ALA A 198 -4.17 8.08 -23.16
N VAL A 199 -2.86 8.31 -23.05
CA VAL A 199 -2.10 9.06 -24.08
C VAL A 199 -2.04 8.29 -25.39
N LEU A 200 -1.73 7.00 -25.34
CA LEU A 200 -1.66 6.14 -26.53
C LEU A 200 -3.03 6.07 -27.25
N ALA A 201 -4.12 5.92 -26.50
CA ALA A 201 -5.47 5.91 -27.05
C ALA A 201 -5.82 7.24 -27.75
N LYS A 202 -5.41 8.37 -27.18
CA LYS A 202 -5.63 9.70 -27.79
C LYS A 202 -4.82 9.89 -29.06
N LEU A 203 -3.55 9.49 -29.06
CA LEU A 203 -2.68 9.57 -30.26
C LEU A 203 -3.22 8.69 -31.39
N ALA A 204 -3.69 7.49 -31.10
CA ALA A 204 -4.30 6.61 -32.11
C ALA A 204 -5.55 7.23 -32.75
N ARG A 205 -6.44 7.85 -31.95
CA ARG A 205 -7.62 8.56 -32.46
C ARG A 205 -7.24 9.76 -33.34
N ALA A 206 -6.25 10.55 -32.94
CA ALA A 206 -5.77 11.68 -33.73
C ALA A 206 -5.13 11.25 -35.07
N GLY A 207 -4.45 10.11 -35.10
CA GLY A 207 -3.90 9.52 -36.33
C GLY A 207 -5.00 9.06 -37.28
N GLN A 208 -6.06 8.44 -36.82
CA GLN A 208 -7.21 8.00 -37.61
C GLN A 208 -7.97 9.20 -38.21
N GLN A 209 -8.18 10.27 -37.43
CA GLN A 209 -8.84 11.51 -37.91
C GLN A 209 -8.04 12.21 -39.01
N LYS A 210 -6.71 12.20 -38.93
CA LYS A 210 -5.86 12.75 -39.98
C LYS A 210 -5.90 11.93 -41.27
N GLN A 211 -5.98 10.62 -41.20
CA GLN A 211 -6.08 9.75 -42.35
C GLN A 211 -7.44 9.86 -43.07
N SER A 212 -8.54 9.95 -42.31
CA SER A 212 -9.88 10.17 -42.90
C SER A 212 -9.99 11.54 -43.55
N ALA A 213 -9.44 12.59 -42.92
CA ALA A 213 -9.45 13.95 -43.52
C ALA A 213 -8.53 14.10 -44.73
N SER A 214 -7.48 13.29 -44.88
CA SER A 214 -6.63 13.26 -46.06
C SER A 214 -7.20 12.44 -47.22
N GLY A 215 -7.99 11.43 -46.93
CA GLY A 215 -8.71 10.59 -47.93
C GLY A 215 -9.82 11.34 -48.64
N GLU A 216 -10.53 12.25 -47.97
CA GLU A 216 -11.59 13.07 -48.57
C GLU A 216 -11.07 14.20 -49.47
N ARG A 217 -9.82 14.64 -49.35
CA ARG A 217 -9.23 15.65 -50.20
C ARG A 217 -8.59 15.12 -51.49
N GLY A 218 -8.49 13.80 -51.63
CA GLY A 218 -7.92 13.14 -52.82
C GLY A 218 -8.95 12.62 -53.82
N ALA A 219 -10.26 12.85 -53.56
CA ALA A 219 -11.37 12.33 -54.37
C ALA A 219 -12.12 13.43 -55.14
N VAL A 220 -11.45 14.52 -55.56
CA VAL A 220 -12.01 15.57 -56.46
C VAL A 220 -11.18 15.67 -57.70
#